data_fffac349725780c5fce7ed695a21b6c1
#
_entry.id   fffac349725780c5fce7ed695a21b6c1
#
_cell.length_a   1.000
_cell.length_b   1.000
_cell.length_c   1.000
_cell.angle_alpha   90.00
_cell.angle_beta   90.00
_cell.angle_gamma   90.00
#
_symmetry.space_group_name_H-M   'P 1'
#
loop_
_entity.id
_entity.type
_entity.pdbx_description
1 polymer ?
#
loop_
_entity_poly.entity_id
_entity_poly.type
_entity_poly.pdbx_seq_one_letter_code
_entity_poly.pdbx_strand_id
1 'polypeptide(L)'
;METSEFITKASEKRFCENYIHKVFGGHTSTECEVIIYAKEFYENAMKLVKSLSETKSQVMEMLLREGKSKEEIGNALNMDEETVECNIAGSLRFLRHPHRSKQFFRFVVRLEDDLS
;
A
#
# COMPACT_ATOMS: atom_id res chain seq x y z
N MET A 1 18.34 11.45 -17.24
CA MET A 1 17.78 11.39 -16.83
C MET A 1 17.26 11.34 -16.15
N GLU A 2 16.81 11.49 -16.00
CA GLU A 2 16.32 11.53 -15.31
C GLU A 2 15.71 11.27 -14.80
N THR A 3 15.63 11.29 -15.09
CA THR A 3 15.10 11.69 -14.02
C THR A 3 14.03 11.04 -13.33
N SER A 4 14.12 10.89 -12.24
CA SER A 4 13.15 10.23 -11.47
C SER A 4 11.90 11.03 -11.42
N GLU A 5 10.84 10.40 -11.84
CA GLU A 5 9.55 11.04 -11.83
C GLU A 5 8.87 10.76 -10.50
N PHE A 6 8.16 11.75 -10.02
CA PHE A 6 7.42 11.64 -8.77
C PHE A 6 5.93 11.75 -9.04
N ILE A 7 5.15 11.04 -8.24
CA ILE A 7 3.70 11.16 -8.33
C ILE A 7 3.28 12.48 -7.71
N THR A 8 2.22 13.07 -8.27
CA THR A 8 1.73 14.37 -7.81
C THR A 8 0.31 14.33 -7.30
N LYS A 9 -0.45 13.30 -7.69
CA LYS A 9 -1.84 13.19 -7.26
C LYS A 9 -1.93 12.83 -5.80
N ALA A 10 -2.83 13.51 -5.08
CA ALA A 10 -3.01 13.27 -3.65
C ALA A 10 -3.41 11.82 -3.36
N SER A 11 -4.25 11.25 -4.21
CA SER A 11 -4.71 9.86 -4.01
C SER A 11 -3.55 8.87 -4.17
N GLU A 12 -2.63 9.15 -5.08
CA GLU A 12 -1.48 8.27 -5.29
C GLU A 12 -0.50 8.38 -4.13
N LYS A 13 -0.32 9.59 -3.60
CA LYS A 13 0.52 9.78 -2.42
C LYS A 13 -0.07 9.07 -1.21
N ARG A 14 -1.38 9.18 -1.05
CA ARG A 14 -2.07 8.49 0.04
C ARG A 14 -1.92 6.98 -0.08
N PHE A 15 -2.01 6.46 -1.31
CA PHE A 15 -1.82 5.05 -1.56
C PHE A 15 -0.44 4.59 -1.08
N CYS A 16 0.61 5.32 -1.45
CA CYS A 16 1.97 4.96 -1.06
C CYS A 16 2.16 5.00 0.45
N GLU A 17 1.65 6.04 1.10
CA GLU A 17 1.74 6.17 2.55
C GLU A 17 1.02 5.04 3.26
N ASN A 18 -0.19 4.75 2.83
CA ASN A 18 -0.97 3.68 3.44
C ASN A 18 -0.37 2.31 3.15
N TYR A 19 0.24 2.13 1.99
CA TYR A 19 0.91 0.89 1.66
C TYR A 19 2.03 0.61 2.66
N ILE A 20 2.87 1.62 2.92
CA ILE A 20 3.95 1.48 3.89
C ILE A 20 3.40 1.14 5.28
N HIS A 21 2.38 1.89 5.72
CA HIS A 21 1.83 1.68 7.06
C HIS A 21 1.15 0.34 7.22
N LYS A 22 0.31 -0.02 6.26
CA LYS A 22 -0.53 -1.21 6.44
C LYS A 22 0.15 -2.49 6.03
N VAL A 23 0.98 -2.46 5.01
CA VAL A 23 1.67 -3.66 4.55
C VAL A 23 2.92 -3.93 5.37
N PHE A 24 3.72 -2.90 5.61
CA PHE A 24 5.01 -3.08 6.28
C PHE A 24 5.00 -2.66 7.75
N GLY A 25 3.96 -1.97 8.18
CA GLY A 25 3.86 -1.54 9.57
C GLY A 25 4.85 -0.46 9.95
N GLY A 26 5.47 0.19 8.96
CA GLY A 26 6.45 1.22 9.21
C GLY A 26 5.85 2.60 9.11
N HIS A 27 6.68 3.61 9.39
CA HIS A 27 6.30 4.98 9.15
C HIS A 27 7.41 5.67 8.38
N THR A 28 7.05 6.76 7.73
CA THR A 28 7.97 7.44 6.84
C THR A 28 8.69 8.55 7.58
N SER A 29 9.99 8.66 7.34
CA SER A 29 10.74 9.85 7.72
C SER A 29 10.66 10.81 6.54
N THR A 30 11.14 12.03 6.74
CA THR A 30 11.17 13.03 5.69
C THR A 30 11.91 12.52 4.45
N GLU A 31 13.01 11.82 4.68
CA GLU A 31 13.80 11.26 3.57
C GLU A 31 13.04 10.16 2.85
N CYS A 32 12.35 9.32 3.60
CA CYS A 32 11.58 8.22 3.01
C CYS A 32 10.39 8.72 2.22
N GLU A 33 9.79 9.83 2.64
CA GLU A 33 8.67 10.39 1.90
C GLU A 33 9.02 10.69 0.45
N VAL A 34 10.22 11.20 0.23
CA VAL A 34 10.67 11.50 -1.12
C VAL A 34 10.78 10.22 -1.94
N ILE A 35 11.27 9.17 -1.32
CA ILE A 35 11.48 7.89 -2.00
C ILE A 35 10.16 7.20 -2.32
N ILE A 36 9.23 7.18 -1.36
CA ILE A 36 7.97 6.47 -1.58
C ILE A 36 7.05 7.19 -2.56
N TYR A 37 7.31 8.48 -2.81
CA TYR A 37 6.52 9.18 -3.82
C TYR A 37 7.11 9.03 -5.20
N ALA A 38 8.17 8.25 -5.34
CA ALA A 38 8.72 7.95 -6.65
C ALA A 38 7.71 7.11 -7.44
N LYS A 39 7.62 7.41 -8.71
CA LYS A 39 6.69 6.71 -9.58
C LYS A 39 6.96 5.21 -9.61
N GLU A 40 8.23 4.83 -9.52
CA GLU A 40 8.62 3.42 -9.50
C GLU A 40 8.00 2.68 -8.30
N PHE A 41 8.03 3.29 -7.13
CA PHE A 41 7.42 2.68 -5.95
C PHE A 41 5.91 2.47 -6.16
N TYR A 42 5.25 3.54 -6.61
CA TYR A 42 3.81 3.49 -6.83
C TYR A 42 3.43 2.41 -7.84
N GLU A 43 4.14 2.37 -8.95
CA GLU A 43 3.83 1.40 -10.00
C GLU A 43 4.03 -0.03 -9.55
N ASN A 44 5.12 -0.29 -8.82
CA ASN A 44 5.37 -1.64 -8.32
C ASN A 44 4.33 -2.07 -7.29
N ALA A 45 3.97 -1.19 -6.39
CA ALA A 45 2.97 -1.50 -5.36
C ALA A 45 1.60 -1.71 -5.99
N MET A 46 1.23 -0.85 -6.93
CA MET A 46 -0.06 -0.97 -7.61
C MET A 46 -0.13 -2.25 -8.43
N LYS A 47 0.97 -2.62 -9.06
CA LYS A 47 1.03 -3.86 -9.83
C LYS A 47 0.74 -5.07 -8.95
N LEU A 48 1.29 -5.08 -7.74
CA LEU A 48 1.04 -6.16 -6.80
C LEU A 48 -0.42 -6.18 -6.33
N VAL A 49 -0.97 -5.01 -6.05
CA VAL A 49 -2.38 -4.92 -5.65
C VAL A 49 -3.28 -5.43 -6.77
N LYS A 50 -2.96 -5.08 -8.00
CA LYS A 50 -3.77 -5.53 -9.15
C LYS A 50 -3.60 -7.01 -9.47
N SER A 51 -2.56 -7.64 -8.92
CA SER A 51 -2.38 -9.09 -9.10
C SER A 51 -3.25 -9.90 -8.14
N LEU A 52 -3.88 -9.25 -7.17
CA LEU A 52 -4.85 -9.91 -6.29
C LEU A 52 -6.11 -10.26 -7.07
N SER A 53 -6.98 -11.09 -6.48
CA SER A 53 -8.28 -11.33 -7.10
C SER A 53 -9.01 -10.01 -7.27
N GLU A 54 -9.98 -9.97 -8.18
CA GLU A 54 -10.70 -8.74 -8.47
C GLU A 54 -11.31 -8.11 -7.22
N THR A 55 -11.96 -8.93 -6.40
CA THR A 55 -12.57 -8.43 -5.17
C THR A 55 -11.54 -7.86 -4.20
N LYS A 56 -10.46 -8.60 -3.96
CA LYS A 56 -9.42 -8.14 -3.05
C LYS A 56 -8.74 -6.88 -3.58
N SER A 57 -8.52 -6.82 -4.89
CA SER A 57 -7.92 -5.64 -5.50
C SER A 57 -8.79 -4.41 -5.28
N GLN A 58 -10.11 -4.53 -5.47
CA GLN A 58 -11.03 -3.42 -5.25
C GLN A 58 -11.04 -2.97 -3.80
N VAL A 59 -11.07 -3.93 -2.88
CA VAL A 59 -11.06 -3.63 -1.45
C VAL A 59 -9.78 -2.87 -1.09
N MET A 60 -8.64 -3.34 -1.57
CA MET A 60 -7.36 -2.73 -1.22
C MET A 60 -7.19 -1.36 -1.86
N GLU A 61 -7.70 -1.15 -3.07
CA GLU A 61 -7.62 0.18 -3.66
C GLU A 61 -8.45 1.18 -2.88
N MET A 62 -9.63 0.79 -2.44
CA MET A 62 -10.45 1.67 -1.61
C MET A 62 -9.80 1.97 -0.27
N LEU A 63 -9.17 0.96 0.32
CA LEU A 63 -8.50 1.12 1.60
C LEU A 63 -7.26 2.00 1.48
N LEU A 64 -6.42 1.73 0.49
CA LEU A 64 -5.11 2.36 0.39
C LEU A 64 -5.15 3.69 -0.35
N ARG A 65 -5.86 3.74 -1.47
CA ARG A 65 -5.90 4.95 -2.29
C ARG A 65 -6.90 5.97 -1.79
N GLU A 66 -8.09 5.51 -1.43
CA GLU A 66 -9.18 6.39 -1.04
C GLU A 66 -9.29 6.58 0.47
N GLY A 67 -8.62 5.74 1.25
CA GLY A 67 -8.64 5.85 2.69
C GLY A 67 -9.99 5.52 3.32
N LYS A 68 -10.79 4.70 2.64
CA LYS A 68 -12.12 4.36 3.14
C LYS A 68 -12.04 3.39 4.32
N SER A 69 -13.00 3.51 5.23
CA SER A 69 -13.13 2.59 6.34
C SER A 69 -13.72 1.26 5.86
N LYS A 70 -13.63 0.24 6.72
CA LYS A 70 -14.21 -1.06 6.40
C LYS A 70 -15.71 -0.94 6.14
N GLU A 71 -16.39 -0.11 6.92
CA GLU A 71 -17.81 0.12 6.75
C GLU A 71 -18.12 0.74 5.38
N GLU A 72 -17.34 1.76 5.01
CA GLU A 72 -17.53 2.41 3.73
C GLU A 72 -17.27 1.48 2.55
N ILE A 73 -16.23 0.65 2.68
CA ILE A 73 -15.92 -0.33 1.64
C ILE A 73 -17.05 -1.35 1.52
N GLY A 74 -17.54 -1.83 2.66
CA GLY A 74 -18.64 -2.79 2.67
C GLY A 74 -19.88 -2.23 2.01
N ASN A 75 -20.21 -0.97 2.29
CA ASN A 75 -21.36 -0.32 1.68
C ASN A 75 -21.18 -0.15 0.17
N ALA A 76 -19.97 0.21 -0.25
CA ALA A 76 -19.67 0.43 -1.67
C ALA A 76 -19.71 -0.87 -2.48
N LEU A 77 -19.26 -1.97 -1.88
CA LEU A 77 -19.16 -3.25 -2.59
C LEU A 77 -20.25 -4.24 -2.19
N ASN A 78 -21.18 -3.81 -1.37
CA ASN A 78 -22.31 -4.64 -0.91
C ASN A 78 -21.82 -5.90 -0.19
N MET A 79 -20.91 -5.69 0.76
CA MET A 79 -20.34 -6.74 1.60
C MET A 79 -20.53 -6.40 3.06
N ASP A 80 -20.60 -7.42 3.92
CA ASP A 80 -20.60 -7.13 5.34
C ASP A 80 -19.17 -6.84 5.80
N GLU A 81 -19.05 -6.27 6.99
CA GLU A 81 -17.76 -5.82 7.48
C GLU A 81 -16.79 -6.99 7.69
N GLU A 82 -17.31 -8.12 8.13
CA GLU A 82 -16.49 -9.31 8.33
C GLU A 82 -15.86 -9.78 7.01
N THR A 83 -16.65 -9.77 5.94
CA THR A 83 -16.14 -10.15 4.62
C THR A 83 -15.05 -9.17 4.17
N VAL A 84 -15.26 -7.87 4.40
CA VAL A 84 -14.24 -6.86 4.08
C VAL A 84 -12.97 -7.13 4.86
N GLU A 85 -13.08 -7.41 6.16
CA GLU A 85 -11.92 -7.70 6.99
C GLU A 85 -11.15 -8.92 6.51
N CYS A 86 -11.86 -9.97 6.11
CA CYS A 86 -11.23 -11.18 5.60
C CYS A 86 -10.46 -10.88 4.30
N ASN A 87 -11.05 -10.07 3.43
CA ASN A 87 -10.39 -9.70 2.18
C ASN A 87 -9.14 -8.87 2.46
N ILE A 88 -9.21 -7.96 3.41
CA ILE A 88 -8.05 -7.14 3.78
C ILE A 88 -6.95 -8.03 4.36
N ALA A 89 -7.30 -8.91 5.29
CA ALA A 89 -6.31 -9.78 5.95
C ALA A 89 -5.61 -10.68 4.94
N GLY A 90 -6.36 -11.27 4.03
CA GLY A 90 -5.78 -12.11 2.99
C GLY A 90 -4.88 -11.33 2.04
N SER A 91 -5.30 -10.12 1.70
CA SER A 91 -4.52 -9.26 0.83
C SER A 91 -3.21 -8.84 1.49
N LEU A 92 -3.27 -8.45 2.77
CA LEU A 92 -2.05 -8.05 3.48
C LEU A 92 -1.07 -9.21 3.61
N ARG A 93 -1.58 -10.41 3.85
CA ARG A 93 -0.72 -11.59 3.93
C ARG A 93 0.01 -11.81 2.61
N PHE A 94 -0.71 -11.66 1.50
CA PHE A 94 -0.13 -11.79 0.17
C PHE A 94 0.95 -10.74 -0.05
N LEU A 95 0.64 -9.48 0.25
CA LEU A 95 1.54 -8.37 -0.01
C LEU A 95 2.78 -8.38 0.90
N ARG A 96 2.64 -8.94 2.10
CA ARG A 96 3.74 -9.02 3.07
C ARG A 96 4.69 -10.19 2.82
N HIS A 97 4.34 -11.09 1.92
CA HIS A 97 5.19 -12.24 1.66
C HIS A 97 6.60 -11.77 1.28
N PRO A 98 7.65 -12.31 1.90
CA PRO A 98 9.02 -11.82 1.65
C PRO A 98 9.41 -11.80 0.20
N HIS A 99 8.95 -12.78 -0.56
CA HIS A 99 9.27 -12.89 -1.98
C HIS A 99 8.78 -11.68 -2.78
N ARG A 100 7.64 -11.12 -2.36
CA ARG A 100 7.06 -9.96 -3.04
C ARG A 100 7.52 -8.65 -2.46
N SER A 101 7.74 -8.61 -1.15
CA SER A 101 8.05 -7.36 -0.46
C SER A 101 9.51 -6.97 -0.51
N LYS A 102 10.41 -7.90 -0.81
CA LYS A 102 11.83 -7.59 -0.76
C LYS A 102 12.23 -6.48 -1.75
N GLN A 103 11.50 -6.35 -2.84
CA GLN A 103 11.80 -5.30 -3.81
C GLN A 103 11.55 -3.90 -3.27
N PHE A 104 10.81 -3.80 -2.16
CA PHE A 104 10.50 -2.52 -1.55
C PHE A 104 11.41 -2.19 -0.38
N PHE A 105 12.27 -3.09 0.02
CA PHE A 105 13.10 -2.87 1.22
C PHE A 105 13.98 -1.64 1.10
N ARG A 106 14.37 -1.28 -0.10
CA ARG A 106 15.18 -0.08 -0.31
C ARG A 106 14.38 1.21 -0.11
N PHE A 107 13.06 1.10 -0.11
CA PHE A 107 12.16 2.25 0.07
C PHE A 107 11.62 2.37 1.49
N VAL A 108 11.77 1.33 2.28
CA VAL A 108 11.15 1.25 3.60
C VAL A 108 12.21 1.39 4.68
N VAL A 109 12.01 2.37 5.55
CA VAL A 109 12.85 2.50 6.73
C VAL A 109 12.15 1.79 7.87
N ARG A 110 12.80 0.80 8.44
CA ARG A 110 12.26 0.06 9.56
C ARG A 110 12.69 0.71 10.86
N LEU A 111 11.81 0.68 11.84
CA LEU A 111 12.13 1.22 13.15
C LEU A 111 13.39 0.58 13.72
N GLU A 112 13.55 -0.70 13.50
CA GLU A 112 14.72 -1.44 13.98
C GLU A 112 16.00 -0.86 13.43
N ASP A 113 15.99 -0.51 12.14
CA ASP A 113 17.16 0.06 11.50
C ASP A 113 17.43 1.47 12.02
N ASP A 114 16.36 2.23 12.29
CA ASP A 114 16.51 3.56 12.84
C ASP A 114 17.13 3.54 14.23
N LEU A 115 16.85 2.48 14.98
CA LEU A 115 17.35 2.36 16.35
C LEU A 115 18.75 1.80 16.42
N SER A 116 19.22 1.21 15.35
CA SER A 116 20.56 0.67 15.31
C SER A 116 21.55 1.68 14.74
#